data_b49c07b9fa7d46dac1557fbd4d0e3962
#
_entry.id   b49c07b9fa7d46dac1557fbd4d0e3962
#
_cell.length_a   1.000
_cell.length_b   1.000
_cell.length_c   1.000
_cell.angle_alpha   90.00
_cell.angle_beta   90.00
_cell.angle_gamma   90.00
#
_symmetry.space_group_name_H-M   'P 1'
#
loop_
_entity.id
_entity.type
_entity.pdbx_description
1 polymer ?
#
loop_
_entity_poly.entity_id
_entity_poly.type
_entity_poly.pdbx_seq_one_letter_code
_entity_poly.pdbx_strand_id
1 'polypeptide(L)'
;SDERTINGCFALYYALSMEGGKMTEEDDFAAEDKCFITVKTLIPGVDPTFPSVTPLVPACVWYEREAYDMFGLVAEGLPDKRRLVLSDDWPDGLYPLRKDAMDYRYRPDPVAHQDEPDTEFLFPKGDSVIDVPLGPLHVTSDEPGRFRLFCDGDEIIDADYRLFYQHRGMEKLAENRMNYDQMGYLAERVCGICGYAHA
;
A
#
# COMPACT_ATOMS: atom_id res chain seq x y z
N SER A 1 9.94 3.58 8.72
CA SER A 1 11.32 3.10 8.97
C SER A 1 11.43 2.43 10.33
N ASP A 2 12.12 1.30 10.39
CA ASP A 2 12.41 0.61 11.65
C ASP A 2 13.70 1.17 12.26
N GLU A 3 13.56 2.04 13.25
CA GLU A 3 14.65 2.66 14.01
C GLU A 3 14.79 2.06 15.43
N ARG A 4 14.15 0.92 15.73
CA ARG A 4 14.12 0.30 17.07
C ARG A 4 15.51 -0.02 17.62
N THR A 5 16.45 -0.35 16.77
CA THR A 5 17.85 -0.60 17.18
C THR A 5 18.60 0.66 17.62
N ILE A 6 18.11 1.84 17.23
CA ILE A 6 18.74 3.14 17.51
C ILE A 6 18.06 3.82 18.71
N ASN A 7 16.73 3.87 18.70
CA ASN A 7 15.95 4.67 19.68
C ASN A 7 14.75 3.91 20.27
N GLY A 8 14.59 2.62 19.97
CA GLY A 8 13.45 1.81 20.45
C GLY A 8 12.13 2.06 19.73
N CYS A 9 12.11 2.89 18.69
CA CYS A 9 10.89 3.35 18.02
C CYS A 9 10.88 2.99 16.53
N PHE A 10 9.68 3.01 15.95
CA PHE A 10 9.51 3.17 14.51
C PHE A 10 9.40 4.66 14.16
N ALA A 11 9.97 5.06 13.04
CA ALA A 11 9.75 6.41 12.50
C ALA A 11 8.72 6.34 11.37
N LEU A 12 7.62 7.04 11.54
CA LEU A 12 6.58 7.22 10.53
C LEU A 12 6.71 8.63 9.93
N TYR A 13 6.67 8.70 8.61
CA TYR A 13 6.80 9.94 7.86
C TYR A 13 5.54 10.14 7.01
N TYR A 14 4.89 11.29 7.17
CA TYR A 14 3.84 11.75 6.28
C TYR A 14 4.42 12.82 5.37
N ALA A 15 4.53 12.53 4.08
CA ALA A 15 4.92 13.50 3.06
C ALA A 15 3.64 14.02 2.39
N LEU A 16 3.32 15.26 2.63
CA LEU A 16 2.13 15.93 2.11
C LEU A 16 2.56 16.97 1.08
N SER A 17 1.89 16.99 -0.05
CA SER A 17 2.02 18.07 -1.04
C SER A 17 0.76 18.92 -1.01
N MET A 18 0.92 20.22 -0.98
CA MET A 18 -0.17 21.16 -1.19
C MET A 18 0.06 21.86 -2.53
N GLU A 19 -0.88 21.67 -3.44
CA GLU A 19 -0.93 22.45 -4.67
C GLU A 19 -1.83 23.67 -4.39
N GLY A 20 -1.25 24.86 -4.47
CA GLY A 20 -1.96 26.11 -4.30
C GLY A 20 -2.84 26.41 -5.52
N GLY A 21 -4.08 26.81 -5.24
CA GLY A 21 -4.92 27.47 -6.22
C GLY A 21 -5.96 26.60 -6.91
N LYS A 22 -7.11 27.21 -7.21
CA LYS A 22 -8.13 26.67 -8.10
C LYS A 22 -7.54 26.62 -9.51
N MET A 23 -7.60 25.47 -10.17
CA MET A 23 -7.39 25.40 -11.62
C MET A 23 -8.45 26.26 -12.30
N THR A 24 -8.10 27.44 -12.75
CA THR A 24 -8.83 28.16 -13.77
C THR A 24 -8.17 27.84 -15.11
N GLU A 25 -8.94 27.76 -16.17
CA GLU A 25 -8.47 27.34 -17.51
C GLU A 25 -7.37 28.25 -18.12
N GLU A 26 -6.98 29.31 -17.42
CA GLU A 26 -6.03 30.34 -17.88
C GLU A 26 -4.75 30.46 -17.03
N ASP A 27 -4.60 29.68 -15.94
CA ASP A 27 -3.45 29.83 -15.07
C ASP A 27 -2.33 28.86 -15.43
N ASP A 28 -1.27 29.38 -16.02
CA ASP A 28 0.06 28.78 -15.95
C ASP A 28 0.39 28.53 -14.47
N PHE A 29 0.71 27.30 -14.12
CA PHE A 29 1.11 26.88 -12.78
C PHE A 29 2.28 27.77 -12.31
N ALA A 30 1.99 28.79 -11.55
CA ALA A 30 3.02 29.55 -10.85
C ALA A 30 3.66 28.60 -9.82
N ALA A 31 4.94 28.30 -9.99
CA ALA A 31 5.71 27.41 -9.10
C ALA A 31 5.76 27.90 -7.64
N GLU A 32 5.23 29.07 -7.38
CA GLU A 32 5.31 29.79 -6.10
C GLU A 32 4.32 29.30 -5.03
N ASP A 33 3.28 28.56 -5.44
CA ASP A 33 2.22 28.11 -4.53
C ASP A 33 2.32 26.63 -4.11
N LYS A 34 3.41 25.96 -4.45
CA LYS A 34 3.62 24.55 -4.11
C LYS A 34 4.40 24.41 -2.80
N CYS A 35 3.83 23.68 -1.87
CA CYS A 35 4.46 23.38 -0.59
C CYS A 35 4.51 21.87 -0.34
N PHE A 36 5.69 21.39 0.09
CA PHE A 36 5.86 20.04 0.59
C PHE A 36 6.10 20.09 2.09
N ILE A 37 5.30 19.35 2.84
CA ILE A 37 5.42 19.24 4.29
C ILE A 37 5.70 17.78 4.62
N THR A 38 6.80 17.54 5.34
CA THR A 38 7.08 16.22 5.89
C THR A 38 6.93 16.26 7.40
N VAL A 39 6.00 15.46 7.92
CA VAL A 39 5.81 15.28 9.35
C VAL A 39 6.44 13.95 9.75
N LYS A 40 7.41 13.99 10.66
CA LYS A 40 7.99 12.79 11.28
C LYS A 40 7.39 12.58 12.66
N THR A 41 6.91 11.37 12.93
CA THR A 41 6.53 10.96 14.27
C THR A 41 7.25 9.67 14.67
N LEU A 42 7.49 9.49 15.96
CA LEU A 42 8.10 8.29 16.52
C LEU A 42 7.03 7.47 17.25
N ILE A 43 6.94 6.21 16.89
CA ILE A 43 5.98 5.25 17.44
C ILE A 43 6.76 4.22 18.27
N PRO A 44 6.44 4.03 19.56
CA PRO A 44 7.17 3.07 20.41
C PRO A 44 7.12 1.65 19.84
N GLY A 45 8.26 0.96 19.83
CA GLY A 45 8.35 -0.40 19.30
C GLY A 45 7.60 -1.44 20.15
N VAL A 46 7.36 -1.14 21.43
CA VAL A 46 6.61 -2.01 22.36
C VAL A 46 5.10 -1.91 22.18
N ASP A 47 4.61 -0.76 21.72
CA ASP A 47 3.23 -0.52 21.36
C ASP A 47 3.20 0.25 20.04
N PRO A 48 3.19 -0.47 18.91
CA PRO A 48 3.31 0.14 17.59
C PRO A 48 1.98 0.71 17.09
N THR A 49 1.26 1.45 17.94
CA THR A 49 -0.06 2.00 17.66
C THR A 49 0.00 3.51 17.46
N PHE A 50 -0.77 4.03 16.51
CA PHE A 50 -0.87 5.45 16.22
C PHE A 50 -2.28 5.82 15.71
N PRO A 51 -2.73 7.07 15.89
CA PRO A 51 -4.03 7.49 15.36
C PRO A 51 -4.00 7.56 13.83
N SER A 52 -5.03 6.99 13.17
CA SER A 52 -5.19 7.04 11.72
C SER A 52 -5.46 8.47 11.23
N VAL A 53 -4.78 8.87 10.16
CA VAL A 53 -5.02 10.13 9.44
C VAL A 53 -6.06 9.96 8.34
N THR A 54 -6.34 8.72 7.93
CA THR A 54 -7.29 8.38 6.86
C THR A 54 -8.66 9.05 6.99
N PRO A 55 -9.28 9.20 8.18
CA PRO A 55 -10.57 9.89 8.31
C PRO A 55 -10.53 11.37 7.88
N LEU A 56 -9.36 12.00 7.95
CA LEU A 56 -9.15 13.39 7.52
C LEU A 56 -8.61 13.48 6.10
N VAL A 57 -7.76 12.53 5.71
CA VAL A 57 -7.10 12.47 4.41
C VAL A 57 -7.29 11.06 3.84
N PRO A 58 -8.37 10.78 3.10
CA PRO A 58 -8.70 9.44 2.60
C PRO A 58 -7.59 8.77 1.78
N ALA A 59 -6.75 9.55 1.09
CA ALA A 59 -5.61 9.03 0.34
C ALA A 59 -4.57 8.29 1.21
N CYS A 60 -4.59 8.48 2.55
CA CYS A 60 -3.69 7.80 3.47
C CYS A 60 -4.04 6.32 3.72
N VAL A 61 -5.23 5.88 3.34
CA VAL A 61 -5.72 4.51 3.63
C VAL A 61 -4.75 3.43 3.18
N TRP A 62 -4.18 3.55 1.98
CA TRP A 62 -3.27 2.54 1.46
C TRP A 62 -1.91 2.55 2.16
N TYR A 63 -1.39 3.73 2.44
CA TYR A 63 -0.11 3.89 3.15
C TYR A 63 -0.17 3.37 4.59
N GLU A 64 -1.29 3.57 5.27
CA GLU A 64 -1.49 3.05 6.63
C GLU A 64 -1.65 1.53 6.64
N ARG A 65 -2.34 0.95 5.64
CA ARG A 65 -2.43 -0.51 5.43
C ARG A 65 -1.06 -1.12 5.09
N GLU A 66 -0.28 -0.47 4.22
CA GLU A 66 1.09 -0.87 3.93
C GLU A 66 1.98 -0.83 5.18
N ALA A 67 1.86 0.21 5.99
CA ALA A 67 2.61 0.33 7.24
C ALA A 67 2.28 -0.82 8.22
N TYR A 68 1.02 -1.26 8.25
CA TYR A 68 0.64 -2.47 8.98
C TYR A 68 1.28 -3.73 8.39
N ASP A 69 1.11 -3.97 7.10
CA ASP A 69 1.63 -5.18 6.44
C ASP A 69 3.16 -5.31 6.58
N MET A 70 3.89 -4.22 6.37
CA MET A 70 5.35 -4.24 6.32
C MET A 70 6.02 -4.14 7.68
N PHE A 71 5.42 -3.41 8.64
CA PHE A 71 6.03 -3.11 9.93
C PHE A 71 5.17 -3.50 11.13
N GLY A 72 3.90 -3.84 10.94
CA GLY A 72 2.96 -4.09 12.02
C GLY A 72 2.60 -2.84 12.82
N LEU A 73 2.55 -1.68 12.15
CA LEU A 73 2.10 -0.43 12.74
C LEU A 73 0.58 -0.38 12.68
N VAL A 74 -0.08 -0.25 13.82
CA VAL A 74 -1.53 -0.28 13.94
C VAL A 74 -2.11 1.12 13.91
N ALA A 75 -2.82 1.47 12.83
CA ALA A 75 -3.52 2.74 12.70
C ALA A 75 -4.90 2.64 13.38
N GLU A 76 -5.06 3.27 14.55
CA GLU A 76 -6.35 3.33 15.25
C GLU A 76 -7.35 4.22 14.51
N GLY A 77 -8.55 3.70 14.27
CA GLY A 77 -9.59 4.42 13.53
C GLY A 77 -9.46 4.27 12.01
N LEU A 78 -8.56 3.43 11.51
CA LEU A 78 -8.49 3.08 10.09
C LEU A 78 -9.76 2.33 9.67
N PRO A 79 -10.51 2.83 8.67
CA PRO A 79 -11.76 2.20 8.23
C PRO A 79 -11.57 0.83 7.58
N ASP A 80 -10.56 0.70 6.70
CA ASP A 80 -10.25 -0.52 5.98
C ASP A 80 -8.95 -1.14 6.53
N LYS A 81 -9.08 -2.29 7.20
CA LYS A 81 -7.95 -3.01 7.83
C LYS A 81 -7.51 -4.24 7.06
N ARG A 82 -8.05 -4.46 5.86
CA ARG A 82 -7.66 -5.60 5.03
C ARG A 82 -6.18 -5.50 4.65
N ARG A 83 -5.53 -6.64 4.43
CA ARG A 83 -4.17 -6.67 3.87
C ARG A 83 -4.14 -6.00 2.50
N LEU A 84 -3.07 -5.27 2.22
CA LEU A 84 -2.88 -4.57 0.95
C LEU A 84 -1.76 -5.20 0.13
N VAL A 85 -0.56 -5.25 0.70
CA VAL A 85 0.67 -5.62 -0.02
C VAL A 85 0.95 -7.11 0.07
N LEU A 86 0.78 -7.69 1.26
CA LEU A 86 1.00 -9.10 1.49
C LEU A 86 -0.21 -9.94 1.06
N SER A 87 0.04 -11.20 0.72
CA SER A 87 -1.03 -12.15 0.40
C SER A 87 -1.89 -12.46 1.62
N ASP A 88 -3.14 -12.87 1.37
CA ASP A 88 -4.09 -13.17 2.45
C ASP A 88 -3.65 -14.39 3.29
N ASP A 89 -2.86 -15.29 2.71
CA ASP A 89 -2.27 -16.46 3.36
C ASP A 89 -0.95 -16.17 4.10
N TRP A 90 -0.56 -14.90 4.23
CA TRP A 90 0.65 -14.50 4.94
C TRP A 90 0.46 -14.66 6.46
N PRO A 91 1.44 -15.26 7.19
CA PRO A 91 1.33 -15.46 8.63
C PRO A 91 1.19 -14.14 9.41
N ASP A 92 0.30 -14.15 10.41
CA ASP A 92 0.16 -13.03 11.31
C ASP A 92 1.38 -12.83 12.18
N GLY A 93 1.67 -11.58 12.55
CA GLY A 93 2.81 -11.22 13.37
C GLY A 93 4.17 -11.25 12.66
N LEU A 94 4.20 -11.64 11.39
CA LEU A 94 5.41 -11.60 10.58
C LEU A 94 5.40 -10.39 9.65
N TYR A 95 6.26 -9.43 9.92
CA TYR A 95 6.33 -8.15 9.20
C TYR A 95 7.66 -8.02 8.46
N PRO A 96 7.67 -8.15 7.11
CA PRO A 96 8.90 -8.37 6.35
C PRO A 96 9.96 -7.28 6.49
N LEU A 97 9.57 -6.01 6.59
CA LEU A 97 10.53 -4.90 6.66
C LEU A 97 11.00 -4.56 8.07
N ARG A 98 10.57 -5.30 9.10
CA ARG A 98 11.23 -5.24 10.41
C ARG A 98 12.64 -5.80 10.29
N LYS A 99 13.60 -5.16 10.95
CA LYS A 99 15.02 -5.56 10.92
C LYS A 99 15.28 -6.94 11.52
N ASP A 100 14.41 -7.39 12.42
CA ASP A 100 14.49 -8.64 13.17
C ASP A 100 13.52 -9.73 12.67
N ALA A 101 12.74 -9.48 11.60
CA ALA A 101 11.57 -10.30 11.32
C ALA A 101 11.89 -11.61 10.59
N MET A 102 12.68 -11.58 9.53
CA MET A 102 12.88 -12.76 8.69
C MET A 102 14.15 -12.68 7.84
N ASP A 103 14.67 -13.85 7.50
CA ASP A 103 15.66 -13.98 6.43
C ASP A 103 14.94 -13.95 5.07
N TYR A 104 15.30 -13.00 4.20
CA TYR A 104 14.73 -12.84 2.87
C TYR A 104 14.82 -14.09 1.98
N ARG A 105 15.68 -15.07 2.32
CA ARG A 105 15.86 -16.31 1.57
C ARG A 105 14.75 -17.33 1.78
N TYR A 106 13.96 -17.17 2.81
CA TYR A 106 12.93 -18.12 3.16
C TYR A 106 11.56 -17.47 3.06
N ARG A 107 10.72 -18.06 2.20
CA ARG A 107 9.30 -17.74 2.21
C ARG A 107 8.67 -18.41 3.44
N PRO A 108 7.85 -17.71 4.22
CA PRO A 108 7.07 -18.34 5.28
C PRO A 108 6.06 -19.32 4.70
N ASP A 109 5.73 -20.35 5.45
CA ASP A 109 4.65 -21.25 5.08
C ASP A 109 3.32 -20.50 5.10
N PRO A 110 2.47 -20.68 4.06
CA PRO A 110 1.18 -20.03 4.01
C PRO A 110 0.27 -20.54 5.14
N VAL A 111 -0.50 -19.63 5.72
CA VAL A 111 -1.49 -19.96 6.75
C VAL A 111 -2.88 -19.84 6.13
N ALA A 112 -3.66 -20.91 6.23
CA ALA A 112 -5.06 -20.85 5.84
C ALA A 112 -5.84 -19.99 6.85
N HIS A 113 -6.22 -18.79 6.46
CA HIS A 113 -7.16 -17.99 7.22
C HIS A 113 -8.58 -18.56 6.97
N GLN A 114 -9.27 -18.92 8.05
CA GLN A 114 -10.60 -19.54 7.97
C GLN A 114 -11.71 -18.52 7.72
N ASP A 115 -11.44 -17.25 8.00
CA ASP A 115 -12.41 -16.18 7.85
C ASP A 115 -11.94 -15.22 6.76
N GLU A 116 -12.72 -15.09 5.69
CA GLU A 116 -12.58 -13.93 4.81
C GLU A 116 -12.83 -12.67 5.66
N PRO A 117 -11.99 -11.64 5.52
CA PRO A 117 -12.23 -10.39 6.24
C PRO A 117 -13.65 -9.92 5.91
N ASP A 118 -14.36 -9.47 6.93
CA ASP A 118 -15.71 -8.92 6.79
C ASP A 118 -15.67 -7.76 5.77
N THR A 119 -16.11 -8.07 4.57
CA THR A 119 -16.12 -7.15 3.43
C THR A 119 -17.54 -6.67 3.13
N GLU A 120 -18.48 -6.89 4.04
CA GLU A 120 -19.88 -6.55 3.85
C GLU A 120 -20.09 -5.07 3.51
N PHE A 121 -19.19 -4.19 4.00
CA PHE A 121 -19.23 -2.77 3.68
C PHE A 121 -18.84 -2.43 2.22
N LEU A 122 -18.24 -3.38 1.51
CA LEU A 122 -17.82 -3.20 0.11
C LEU A 122 -18.92 -3.56 -0.90
N PHE A 123 -20.04 -4.08 -0.43
CA PHE A 123 -21.12 -4.47 -1.31
C PHE A 123 -22.23 -3.43 -1.23
N PRO A 124 -22.38 -2.59 -2.26
CA PRO A 124 -23.52 -1.69 -2.34
C PRO A 124 -24.80 -2.53 -2.36
N LYS A 125 -25.76 -2.12 -1.53
CA LYS A 125 -27.04 -2.82 -1.40
C LYS A 125 -28.02 -2.33 -2.46
N GLY A 126 -28.57 -3.26 -3.23
CA GLY A 126 -29.62 -3.00 -4.21
C GLY A 126 -30.00 -4.28 -4.92
N ASP A 127 -31.30 -4.49 -5.14
CA ASP A 127 -31.82 -5.72 -5.75
C ASP A 127 -31.39 -5.88 -7.24
N SER A 128 -30.96 -4.80 -7.87
CA SER A 128 -30.50 -4.73 -9.27
C SER A 128 -28.98 -4.71 -9.43
N VAL A 129 -28.23 -4.64 -8.32
CA VAL A 129 -26.78 -4.51 -8.38
C VAL A 129 -26.13 -5.85 -8.69
N ILE A 130 -25.29 -5.86 -9.72
CA ILE A 130 -24.48 -7.01 -10.11
C ILE A 130 -22.99 -6.74 -9.86
N ASP A 131 -22.26 -7.77 -9.43
CA ASP A 131 -20.81 -7.75 -9.27
C ASP A 131 -20.14 -8.27 -10.55
N VAL A 132 -19.36 -7.41 -11.20
CA VAL A 132 -18.62 -7.72 -12.42
C VAL A 132 -17.13 -7.79 -12.10
N PRO A 133 -16.54 -9.00 -11.96
CA PRO A 133 -15.13 -9.15 -11.69
C PRO A 133 -14.29 -9.00 -12.97
N LEU A 134 -13.21 -8.21 -12.89
CA LEU A 134 -12.20 -8.04 -13.94
C LEU A 134 -10.80 -8.34 -13.37
N GLY A 135 -10.10 -9.25 -13.99
CA GLY A 135 -8.76 -9.66 -13.54
C GLY A 135 -8.79 -10.80 -12.50
N PRO A 136 -7.66 -11.15 -11.88
CA PRO A 136 -6.35 -10.46 -11.93
C PRO A 136 -5.61 -10.58 -13.27
N LEU A 137 -5.94 -11.54 -14.12
CA LEU A 137 -5.36 -11.71 -15.44
C LEU A 137 -6.37 -11.21 -16.48
N HIS A 138 -6.03 -10.13 -17.16
CA HIS A 138 -6.88 -9.55 -18.19
C HIS A 138 -6.05 -9.06 -19.36
N VAL A 139 -6.55 -9.25 -20.59
CA VAL A 139 -5.82 -8.96 -21.84
C VAL A 139 -5.46 -7.46 -22.00
N THR A 140 -6.19 -6.58 -21.38
CA THR A 140 -5.95 -5.12 -21.44
C THR A 140 -5.14 -4.57 -20.28
N SER A 141 -4.71 -5.43 -19.35
CA SER A 141 -3.96 -5.03 -18.15
C SER A 141 -2.56 -5.65 -18.18
N ASP A 142 -1.53 -4.81 -18.28
CA ASP A 142 -0.14 -5.26 -18.28
C ASP A 142 0.28 -5.78 -16.90
N GLU A 143 -0.29 -5.22 -15.83
CA GLU A 143 -0.05 -5.66 -14.47
C GLU A 143 -1.30 -6.31 -13.88
N PRO A 144 -1.16 -7.44 -13.16
CA PRO A 144 -2.30 -8.11 -12.56
C PRO A 144 -2.90 -7.25 -11.45
N GLY A 145 -4.18 -6.94 -11.62
CA GLY A 145 -5.02 -6.27 -10.65
C GLY A 145 -6.43 -6.80 -10.77
N ARG A 146 -7.14 -6.91 -9.67
CA ARG A 146 -8.52 -7.36 -9.67
C ARG A 146 -9.44 -6.22 -9.35
N PHE A 147 -10.26 -5.84 -10.31
CA PHE A 147 -11.40 -4.98 -10.09
C PHE A 147 -12.66 -5.80 -9.82
N ARG A 148 -13.47 -5.30 -8.94
CA ARG A 148 -14.87 -5.69 -8.79
C ARG A 148 -15.69 -4.44 -9.03
N LEU A 149 -16.46 -4.44 -10.10
CA LEU A 149 -17.31 -3.32 -10.47
C LEU A 149 -18.73 -3.66 -10.03
N PHE A 150 -19.35 -2.78 -9.27
CA PHE A 150 -20.73 -2.91 -8.85
C PHE A 150 -21.60 -2.07 -9.78
N CYS A 151 -22.41 -2.76 -10.58
CA CYS A 151 -23.18 -2.13 -11.66
C CYS A 151 -24.68 -2.20 -11.40
N ASP A 152 -25.39 -1.11 -11.67
CA ASP A 152 -26.84 -1.08 -11.81
C ASP A 152 -27.16 -0.81 -13.29
N GLY A 153 -27.52 -1.88 -14.02
CA GLY A 153 -27.59 -1.82 -15.47
C GLY A 153 -26.22 -1.50 -16.09
N ASP A 154 -26.13 -0.40 -16.83
CA ASP A 154 -24.91 0.06 -17.51
C ASP A 154 -24.10 1.07 -16.68
N GLU A 155 -24.57 1.43 -15.49
CA GLU A 155 -23.92 2.41 -14.61
C GLU A 155 -23.09 1.71 -13.55
N ILE A 156 -21.79 2.10 -13.40
CA ILE A 156 -20.93 1.67 -12.33
C ILE A 156 -21.21 2.55 -11.11
N ILE A 157 -21.79 1.98 -10.07
CA ILE A 157 -22.16 2.69 -8.84
C ILE A 157 -21.07 2.64 -7.77
N ASP A 158 -20.21 1.61 -7.81
CA ASP A 158 -19.07 1.47 -6.90
C ASP A 158 -18.02 0.53 -7.50
N ALA A 159 -16.81 0.55 -6.94
CA ALA A 159 -15.72 -0.32 -7.36
C ALA A 159 -14.81 -0.70 -6.19
N ASP A 160 -14.39 -1.95 -6.14
CA ASP A 160 -13.30 -2.41 -5.27
C ASP A 160 -12.10 -2.80 -6.13
N TYR A 161 -10.90 -2.52 -5.64
CA TYR A 161 -9.67 -2.80 -6.36
C TYR A 161 -8.65 -3.49 -5.47
N ARG A 162 -8.25 -4.70 -5.87
CA ARG A 162 -7.18 -5.44 -5.23
C ARG A 162 -5.89 -5.32 -6.03
N LEU A 163 -4.84 -4.89 -5.34
CA LEU A 163 -3.50 -4.63 -5.86
C LEU A 163 -2.50 -5.68 -5.40
N PHE A 164 -1.24 -5.48 -5.77
CA PHE A 164 -0.05 -6.18 -5.26
C PHE A 164 0.05 -7.68 -5.56
N TYR A 165 -0.64 -8.18 -6.59
CA TYR A 165 -0.48 -9.56 -7.03
C TYR A 165 0.95 -9.92 -7.44
N GLN A 166 1.77 -8.94 -7.79
CA GLN A 166 3.18 -9.11 -8.17
C GLN A 166 4.17 -8.67 -7.10
N HIS A 167 3.74 -8.47 -5.87
CA HIS A 167 4.68 -8.14 -4.79
C HIS A 167 5.69 -9.27 -4.61
N ARG A 168 7.00 -8.94 -4.71
CA ARG A 168 8.11 -9.90 -4.72
C ARG A 168 9.14 -9.68 -3.61
N GLY A 169 8.87 -8.75 -2.69
CA GLY A 169 9.77 -8.45 -1.58
C GLY A 169 11.08 -7.78 -1.99
N MET A 170 11.07 -6.96 -3.03
CA MET A 170 12.26 -6.28 -3.54
C MET A 170 12.91 -5.37 -2.51
N GLU A 171 12.12 -4.73 -1.66
CA GLU A 171 12.57 -3.85 -0.58
C GLU A 171 13.42 -4.62 0.43
N LYS A 172 12.96 -5.81 0.81
CA LYS A 172 13.72 -6.68 1.73
C LYS A 172 15.00 -7.20 1.11
N LEU A 173 14.99 -7.52 -0.16
CA LEU A 173 16.18 -7.93 -0.90
C LEU A 173 17.20 -6.79 -0.95
N ALA A 174 16.74 -5.58 -1.26
CA ALA A 174 17.57 -4.38 -1.32
C ALA A 174 18.25 -4.08 0.02
N GLU A 175 17.49 -4.15 1.13
CA GLU A 175 18.00 -3.91 2.48
C GLU A 175 19.11 -4.87 2.90
N ASN A 176 19.04 -6.15 2.47
CA ASN A 176 19.90 -7.20 3.03
C ASN A 176 21.13 -7.51 2.18
N ARG A 177 21.08 -7.31 0.86
CA ARG A 177 22.06 -7.91 -0.04
C ARG A 177 22.63 -7.00 -1.10
N MET A 178 22.06 -5.82 -1.31
CA MET A 178 22.45 -4.97 -2.43
C MET A 178 23.24 -3.76 -1.98
N ASN A 179 24.26 -3.41 -2.76
CA ASN A 179 24.90 -2.10 -2.75
C ASN A 179 24.20 -1.18 -3.77
N TYR A 180 24.59 0.11 -3.82
CA TYR A 180 23.86 1.06 -4.70
C TYR A 180 24.06 0.77 -6.18
N ASP A 181 25.15 0.17 -6.60
CA ASP A 181 25.36 -0.17 -8.02
C ASP A 181 24.38 -1.28 -8.44
N GLN A 182 24.07 -2.20 -7.53
CA GLN A 182 23.11 -3.27 -7.76
C GLN A 182 21.65 -2.80 -7.68
N MET A 183 21.38 -1.71 -6.95
CA MET A 183 20.03 -1.16 -6.82
C MET A 183 19.46 -0.68 -8.14
N GLY A 184 20.27 -0.08 -9.01
CA GLY A 184 19.84 0.31 -10.36
C GLY A 184 19.31 -0.88 -11.15
N TYR A 185 20.02 -2.01 -11.09
CA TYR A 185 19.59 -3.24 -11.79
C TYR A 185 18.32 -3.85 -11.19
N LEU A 186 18.11 -3.74 -9.88
CA LEU A 186 16.88 -4.20 -9.25
C LEU A 186 15.71 -3.31 -9.65
N ALA A 187 15.89 -1.98 -9.58
CA ALA A 187 14.88 -1.00 -9.94
C ALA A 187 14.43 -1.14 -11.39
N GLU A 188 15.39 -1.36 -12.31
CA GLU A 188 15.12 -1.63 -13.72
C GLU A 188 14.18 -2.83 -13.91
N ARG A 189 14.25 -3.84 -13.05
CA ARG A 189 13.50 -5.10 -13.19
C ARG A 189 12.21 -5.17 -12.37
N VAL A 190 11.78 -4.07 -11.80
CA VAL A 190 10.46 -3.99 -11.15
C VAL A 190 9.36 -4.19 -12.19
N CYS A 191 9.51 -3.56 -13.36
CA CYS A 191 8.58 -3.65 -14.47
C CYS A 191 9.34 -3.77 -15.79
N GLY A 192 8.93 -4.70 -16.67
CA GLY A 192 9.57 -4.90 -17.98
C GLY A 192 9.31 -3.77 -18.98
N ILE A 193 8.31 -2.93 -18.75
CA ILE A 193 7.93 -1.80 -19.62
C ILE A 193 8.74 -0.56 -19.27
N CYS A 194 8.89 -0.24 -18.00
CA CYS A 194 9.53 0.98 -17.49
C CYS A 194 11.01 0.77 -17.12
N GLY A 195 11.61 -0.35 -17.51
CA GLY A 195 12.89 -0.81 -17.01
C GLY A 195 13.96 0.29 -16.97
N TYR A 196 14.29 0.87 -18.09
CA TYR A 196 15.35 1.87 -18.18
C TYR A 196 15.03 3.20 -17.45
N ALA A 197 13.76 3.50 -17.26
CA ALA A 197 13.36 4.75 -16.58
C ALA A 197 13.66 4.72 -15.07
N HIS A 198 13.88 3.54 -14.49
CA HIS A 198 14.15 3.35 -13.07
C HIS A 198 15.64 3.03 -12.75
N ALA A 199 16.48 2.94 -13.76
CA ALA A 199 17.90 2.61 -13.64
C ALA A 199 18.84 3.82 -13.35
#